data_2dd917381ff47303c5bd7d100ba17837
#
_entry.id   2dd917381ff47303c5bd7d100ba17837
#
_cell.length_a   1.000
_cell.length_b   1.000
_cell.length_c   1.000
_cell.angle_alpha   90.00
_cell.angle_beta   90.00
_cell.angle_gamma   90.00
#
_symmetry.space_group_name_H-M   'P 1'
#
loop_
_entity.id
_entity.type
_entity.pdbx_description
1 polymer ?
#
loop_
_entity_poly.entity_id
_entity_poly.type
_entity_poly.pdbx_seq_one_letter_code
_entity_poly.pdbx_strand_id
1 'polypeptide(L)'
;QPVFATKGLDDSIRLKASWCKGGRTRVIPITSEHQRAVLAKAHALAGSGSMIPPDKKYVTWLSTYKEATRVIGARKLHGLRHGYAQQRFESLAGFKAPAAGGPTRVELTLEQKQADYRARMQISAELGHGREEITAVYLGR
;
A
#
# COMPACT_ATOMS: atom_id res chain seq x y z
N GLN A 1 11.87 9.20 -6.87
CA GLN A 1 10.80 10.10 -6.42
C GLN A 1 9.49 9.63 -7.01
N PRO A 2 8.41 9.47 -6.21
CA PRO A 2 7.11 9.19 -6.77
C PRO A 2 6.71 10.36 -7.68
N VAL A 3 6.49 10.07 -8.96
CA VAL A 3 5.88 11.06 -9.86
C VAL A 3 4.40 11.09 -9.50
N PHE A 4 4.03 12.10 -8.74
CA PHE A 4 2.64 12.48 -8.63
C PHE A 4 2.30 13.19 -9.95
N ALA A 5 1.54 12.54 -10.80
CA ALA A 5 1.07 13.16 -12.03
C ALA A 5 0.14 14.33 -11.68
N THR A 6 0.52 15.53 -12.07
CA THR A 6 -0.09 16.80 -11.63
C THR A 6 -1.12 17.36 -12.59
N LYS A 7 -1.79 16.53 -13.40
CA LYS A 7 -2.97 16.97 -14.16
C LYS A 7 -4.19 16.17 -13.69
N GLY A 8 -4.98 16.81 -12.82
CA GLY A 8 -6.11 16.18 -12.15
C GLY A 8 -5.61 14.97 -11.37
N LEU A 9 -5.75 14.93 -10.07
CA LEU A 9 -5.25 13.83 -9.23
C LEU A 9 -5.62 12.50 -9.89
N ASP A 10 -4.66 11.89 -10.61
CA ASP A 10 -4.82 10.55 -11.13
C ASP A 10 -5.27 9.68 -9.95
N ASP A 11 -6.27 8.83 -10.14
CA ASP A 11 -6.80 7.96 -9.09
C ASP A 11 -5.81 6.85 -8.68
N SER A 12 -4.51 7.09 -8.92
CA SER A 12 -3.47 6.11 -8.63
C SER A 12 -2.08 6.72 -8.42
N ILE A 13 -1.27 6.03 -7.63
CA ILE A 13 0.17 6.28 -7.47
C ILE A 13 0.92 5.31 -8.38
N ARG A 14 1.76 5.85 -9.27
CA ARG A 14 2.63 5.06 -10.14
C ARG A 14 4.05 5.00 -9.56
N LEU A 15 4.53 3.80 -9.26
CA LEU A 15 5.89 3.56 -8.80
C LEU A 15 6.75 3.02 -9.94
N LYS A 16 7.87 3.68 -10.24
CA LYS A 16 8.82 3.23 -11.27
C LYS A 16 9.57 1.98 -10.80
N ALA A 17 9.96 1.14 -11.76
CA ALA A 17 10.73 -0.08 -11.50
C ALA A 17 11.99 0.18 -10.66
N SER A 18 12.74 1.24 -10.99
CA SER A 18 13.98 1.63 -10.28
C SER A 18 13.77 2.01 -8.81
N TRP A 19 12.54 2.29 -8.39
CA TRP A 19 12.21 2.62 -7.00
C TRP A 19 11.70 1.42 -6.19
N CYS A 20 11.48 0.31 -6.86
CA CYS A 20 10.85 -0.86 -6.26
C CYS A 20 11.83 -2.01 -6.11
N LYS A 21 11.81 -2.67 -4.95
CA LYS A 21 12.53 -3.92 -4.76
C LYS A 21 12.08 -4.94 -5.83
N GLY A 22 13.04 -5.52 -6.53
CA GLY A 22 12.77 -6.47 -7.62
C GLY A 22 12.44 -5.84 -8.97
N GLY A 23 12.62 -4.50 -9.12
CA GLY A 23 12.50 -3.82 -10.42
C GLY A 23 11.11 -3.86 -11.06
N ARG A 24 10.04 -3.99 -10.27
CA ARG A 24 8.66 -4.07 -10.79
C ARG A 24 7.94 -2.75 -10.63
N THR A 25 7.43 -2.20 -11.73
CA THR A 25 6.49 -1.08 -11.70
C THR A 25 5.22 -1.47 -10.97
N ARG A 26 4.58 -0.49 -10.31
CA ARG A 26 3.30 -0.70 -9.64
C ARG A 26 2.38 0.49 -9.87
N VAL A 27 1.11 0.19 -9.93
CA VAL A 27 0.03 1.18 -9.87
C VAL A 27 -0.79 0.87 -8.63
N ILE A 28 -0.85 1.81 -7.71
CA ILE A 28 -1.58 1.67 -6.45
C ILE A 28 -2.76 2.63 -6.51
N PRO A 29 -4.01 2.14 -6.46
CA PRO A 29 -5.17 3.01 -6.55
C PRO A 29 -5.30 3.89 -5.31
N ILE A 30 -5.79 5.12 -5.52
CA ILE A 30 -6.23 6.02 -4.45
C ILE A 30 -7.73 5.78 -4.28
N THR A 31 -8.12 5.19 -3.16
CA THR A 31 -9.47 4.68 -2.95
C THR A 31 -10.31 5.52 -1.99
N SER A 32 -9.73 6.58 -1.40
CA SER A 32 -10.46 7.44 -0.47
C SER A 32 -10.00 8.90 -0.55
N GLU A 33 -10.90 9.81 -0.19
CA GLU A 33 -10.61 11.25 -0.08
C GLU A 33 -9.52 11.52 0.99
N HIS A 34 -9.47 10.72 2.05
CA HIS A 34 -8.42 10.84 3.06
C HIS A 34 -7.03 10.57 2.47
N GLN A 35 -6.88 9.48 1.69
CA GLN A 35 -5.62 9.18 0.99
C GLN A 35 -5.26 10.32 0.03
N ARG A 36 -6.23 10.84 -0.71
CA ARG A 36 -6.05 11.95 -1.64
C ARG A 36 -5.54 13.19 -0.93
N ALA A 37 -6.17 13.57 0.18
CA ALA A 37 -5.77 14.72 0.98
C ALA A 37 -4.35 14.60 1.55
N VAL A 38 -3.97 13.41 2.05
CA VAL A 38 -2.62 13.14 2.57
C VAL A 38 -1.58 13.23 1.45
N LEU A 39 -1.87 12.66 0.29
CA LEU A 39 -0.98 12.71 -0.88
C LEU A 39 -0.84 14.13 -1.42
N ALA A 40 -1.90 14.92 -1.44
CA ALA A 40 -1.85 16.34 -1.83
C ALA A 40 -0.93 17.14 -0.89
N LYS A 41 -1.03 16.92 0.43
CA LYS A 41 -0.11 17.54 1.42
C LYS A 41 1.34 17.11 1.19
N ALA A 42 1.58 15.83 0.98
CA ALA A 42 2.92 15.31 0.69
C ALA A 42 3.51 15.91 -0.59
N HIS A 43 2.68 16.07 -1.64
CA HIS A 43 3.07 16.69 -2.89
C HIS A 43 3.38 18.18 -2.71
N ALA A 44 2.55 18.91 -1.97
CA ALA A 44 2.78 20.32 -1.67
C ALA A 44 4.11 20.55 -0.92
N LEU A 45 4.47 19.64 0.01
CA LEU A 45 5.74 19.70 0.74
C LEU A 45 6.94 19.33 -0.15
N ALA A 46 6.80 18.35 -1.02
CA ALA A 46 7.90 17.86 -1.85
C ALA A 46 8.14 18.74 -3.09
N GLY A 47 7.10 19.40 -3.59
CA GLY A 47 7.13 20.09 -4.88
C GLY A 47 7.61 19.15 -6.00
N SER A 48 8.55 19.60 -6.81
CA SER A 48 9.23 18.77 -7.82
C SER A 48 10.37 17.91 -7.24
N GLY A 49 10.68 18.07 -5.95
CA GLY A 49 11.80 17.46 -5.28
C GLY A 49 11.47 16.23 -4.43
N SER A 50 12.17 16.09 -3.33
CA SER A 50 12.02 15.05 -2.33
C SER A 50 11.34 15.60 -1.08
N MET A 51 10.67 14.75 -0.30
CA MET A 51 10.23 15.09 1.05
C MET A 51 11.40 15.26 2.05
N ILE A 52 12.63 14.92 1.63
CA ILE A 52 13.84 15.21 2.41
C ILE A 52 14.24 16.65 2.11
N PRO A 53 14.31 17.55 3.12
CA PRO A 53 14.75 18.93 2.92
C PRO A 53 16.11 19.00 2.23
N PRO A 54 16.33 19.98 1.32
CA PRO A 54 17.57 20.07 0.53
C PRO A 54 18.85 20.22 1.37
N ASP A 55 18.73 20.80 2.57
CA ASP A 55 19.82 21.01 3.53
C ASP A 55 20.11 19.77 4.40
N LYS A 56 19.34 18.70 4.27
CA LYS A 56 19.48 17.48 5.09
C LYS A 56 20.03 16.31 4.29
N LYS A 57 20.96 15.57 4.90
CA LYS A 57 21.39 14.28 4.39
C LYS A 57 20.33 13.20 4.69
N TYR A 58 20.17 12.23 3.80
CA TYR A 58 19.23 11.10 3.97
C TYR A 58 19.37 10.42 5.35
N VAL A 59 20.60 10.15 5.79
CA VAL A 59 20.86 9.47 7.08
C VAL A 59 20.33 10.28 8.26
N THR A 60 20.58 11.58 8.27
CA THR A 60 20.08 12.50 9.32
C THR A 60 18.57 12.57 9.29
N TRP A 61 17.98 12.72 8.11
CA TRP A 61 16.52 12.75 7.96
C TRP A 61 15.85 11.43 8.36
N LEU A 62 16.47 10.30 8.05
CA LEU A 62 15.98 8.98 8.49
C LEU A 62 15.95 8.86 10.03
N SER A 63 16.93 9.42 10.73
CA SER A 63 16.95 9.46 12.20
C SER A 63 15.80 10.32 12.74
N THR A 64 15.56 11.49 12.17
CA THR A 64 14.42 12.35 12.50
C THR A 64 13.09 11.63 12.26
N TYR A 65 12.95 10.95 11.13
CA TYR A 65 11.75 10.16 10.82
C TYR A 65 11.51 9.03 11.83
N LYS A 66 12.58 8.29 12.19
CA LYS A 66 12.49 7.22 13.20
C LYS A 66 12.07 7.75 14.56
N GLU A 67 12.60 8.90 14.96
CA GLU A 67 12.22 9.54 16.23
C GLU A 67 10.77 10.02 16.20
N ALA A 68 10.33 10.70 15.15
CA ALA A 68 8.95 11.12 14.98
C ALA A 68 7.97 9.94 15.05
N THR A 69 8.29 8.83 14.36
CA THR A 69 7.44 7.63 14.40
C THR A 69 7.44 6.96 15.78
N ARG A 70 8.57 7.02 16.52
CA ARG A 70 8.66 6.52 17.89
C ARG A 70 7.76 7.32 18.85
N VAL A 71 7.79 8.66 18.76
CA VAL A 71 7.00 9.56 19.60
C VAL A 71 5.50 9.33 19.45
N ILE A 72 5.01 9.11 18.23
CA ILE A 72 3.59 8.82 17.98
C ILE A 72 3.23 7.34 18.17
N GLY A 73 4.15 6.52 18.69
CA GLY A 73 3.91 5.10 18.92
C GLY A 73 3.83 4.23 17.66
N ALA A 74 4.13 4.79 16.49
CA ALA A 74 4.10 4.09 15.20
C ALA A 74 5.32 3.17 15.06
N ARG A 75 5.28 2.02 15.72
CA ARG A 75 6.31 0.98 15.63
C ARG A 75 5.94 -0.06 14.58
N LYS A 76 6.96 -0.70 13.97
CA LYS A 76 6.77 -1.78 12.98
C LYS A 76 5.82 -1.36 11.84
N LEU A 77 6.14 -0.27 11.15
CA LEU A 77 5.34 0.31 10.05
C LEU A 77 4.98 -0.69 8.93
N HIS A 78 5.66 -1.83 8.87
CA HIS A 78 5.28 -2.94 7.97
C HIS A 78 3.84 -3.44 8.24
N GLY A 79 3.34 -3.29 9.47
CA GLY A 79 1.94 -3.57 9.82
C GLY A 79 0.92 -2.75 9.02
N LEU A 80 1.27 -1.54 8.60
CA LEU A 80 0.42 -0.73 7.72
C LEU A 80 0.15 -1.42 6.37
N ARG A 81 1.10 -2.22 5.91
CA ARG A 81 0.96 -3.01 4.69
C ARG A 81 -0.03 -4.17 4.86
N HIS A 82 -0.08 -4.76 6.06
CA HIS A 82 -1.12 -5.76 6.40
C HIS A 82 -2.50 -5.11 6.46
N GLY A 83 -2.62 -3.96 7.15
CA GLY A 83 -3.88 -3.19 7.20
C GLY A 83 -4.39 -2.83 5.80
N TYR A 84 -3.52 -2.31 4.94
CA TYR A 84 -3.85 -2.00 3.56
C TYR A 84 -4.40 -3.24 2.83
N ALA A 85 -3.67 -4.37 2.90
CA ALA A 85 -4.06 -5.59 2.20
C ALA A 85 -5.43 -6.10 2.66
N GLN A 86 -5.70 -6.08 3.98
CA GLN A 86 -6.95 -6.57 4.55
C GLN A 86 -8.14 -5.67 4.19
N GLN A 87 -8.00 -4.34 4.31
CA GLN A 87 -9.04 -3.40 3.91
C GLN A 87 -9.32 -3.46 2.39
N ARG A 88 -8.25 -3.57 1.60
CA ARG A 88 -8.36 -3.67 0.16
C ARG A 88 -9.05 -4.98 -0.27
N PHE A 89 -8.74 -6.07 0.43
CA PHE A 89 -9.38 -7.36 0.19
C PHE A 89 -10.89 -7.29 0.46
N GLU A 90 -11.30 -6.75 1.60
CA GLU A 90 -12.71 -6.61 1.96
C GLU A 90 -13.47 -5.77 0.91
N SER A 91 -12.85 -4.68 0.45
CA SER A 91 -13.40 -3.83 -0.62
C SER A 91 -13.56 -4.55 -1.96
N LEU A 92 -12.67 -5.47 -2.32
CA LEU A 92 -12.67 -6.18 -3.60
C LEU A 92 -13.49 -7.47 -3.58
N ALA A 93 -13.43 -8.21 -2.47
CA ALA A 93 -14.07 -9.51 -2.33
C ALA A 93 -15.50 -9.43 -1.76
N GLY A 94 -15.82 -8.33 -1.05
CA GLY A 94 -17.11 -8.14 -0.38
C GLY A 94 -17.21 -8.83 0.98
N PHE A 95 -16.13 -9.44 1.48
CA PHE A 95 -16.05 -10.07 2.80
C PHE A 95 -14.63 -9.97 3.36
N LYS A 96 -14.50 -10.16 4.69
CA LYS A 96 -13.20 -10.04 5.38
C LYS A 96 -12.25 -11.17 5.01
N ALA A 97 -10.96 -10.87 4.98
CA ALA A 97 -9.91 -11.89 4.85
C ALA A 97 -9.83 -12.77 6.12
N PRO A 98 -9.37 -14.04 6.04
CA PRO A 98 -9.19 -14.91 7.20
C PRO A 98 -8.37 -14.26 8.31
N ALA A 99 -7.27 -13.57 8.00
CA ALA A 99 -6.46 -12.86 9.00
C ALA A 99 -7.19 -11.69 9.69
N ALA A 100 -8.31 -11.22 9.15
CA ALA A 100 -9.19 -10.19 9.71
C ALA A 100 -10.47 -10.78 10.32
N GLY A 101 -10.51 -12.10 10.55
CA GLY A 101 -11.66 -12.80 11.10
C GLY A 101 -12.74 -13.17 10.09
N GLY A 102 -12.42 -13.16 8.81
CA GLY A 102 -13.30 -13.65 7.75
C GLY A 102 -13.24 -15.16 7.54
N PRO A 103 -14.06 -15.71 6.64
CA PRO A 103 -14.14 -17.14 6.39
C PRO A 103 -12.84 -17.68 5.77
N THR A 104 -12.52 -18.91 6.12
CA THR A 104 -11.41 -19.66 5.51
C THR A 104 -11.83 -20.18 4.11
N ARG A 105 -10.83 -20.54 3.30
CA ARG A 105 -11.09 -20.97 1.91
C ARG A 105 -12.04 -22.18 1.80
N VAL A 106 -12.11 -23.04 2.81
CA VAL A 106 -12.98 -24.20 2.81
C VAL A 106 -14.45 -23.83 3.03
N GLU A 107 -14.71 -22.72 3.71
CA GLU A 107 -16.04 -22.21 4.01
C GLU A 107 -16.65 -21.39 2.88
N LEU A 108 -15.85 -20.98 1.89
CA LEU A 108 -16.29 -20.16 0.77
C LEU A 108 -17.10 -20.95 -0.26
N THR A 109 -18.16 -20.33 -0.77
CA THR A 109 -18.87 -20.79 -1.97
C THR A 109 -17.97 -20.72 -3.21
N LEU A 110 -18.38 -21.33 -4.32
CA LEU A 110 -17.62 -21.25 -5.58
C LEU A 110 -17.44 -19.81 -6.05
N GLU A 111 -18.48 -18.99 -5.97
CA GLU A 111 -18.46 -17.59 -6.35
C GLU A 111 -17.51 -16.79 -5.46
N GLN A 112 -17.56 -17.01 -4.15
CA GLN A 112 -16.66 -16.37 -3.20
C GLN A 112 -15.20 -16.79 -3.42
N LYS A 113 -14.91 -18.04 -3.78
CA LYS A 113 -13.57 -18.51 -4.14
C LYS A 113 -13.02 -17.77 -5.36
N GLN A 114 -13.86 -17.47 -6.34
CA GLN A 114 -13.47 -16.68 -7.50
C GLN A 114 -13.20 -15.22 -7.13
N ALA A 115 -14.01 -14.62 -6.27
CA ALA A 115 -13.82 -13.27 -5.76
C ALA A 115 -12.53 -13.17 -4.92
N ASP A 116 -12.29 -14.13 -4.00
CA ASP A 116 -11.06 -14.26 -3.21
C ASP A 116 -9.82 -14.31 -4.12
N TYR A 117 -9.82 -15.17 -5.12
CA TYR A 117 -8.69 -15.30 -6.04
C TYR A 117 -8.40 -13.98 -6.79
N ARG A 118 -9.44 -13.34 -7.36
CA ARG A 118 -9.28 -12.05 -8.07
C ARG A 118 -8.74 -10.96 -7.15
N ALA A 119 -9.29 -10.86 -5.94
CA ALA A 119 -8.84 -9.89 -4.94
C ALA A 119 -7.38 -10.10 -4.55
N ARG A 120 -6.96 -11.35 -4.30
CA ARG A 120 -5.57 -11.70 -3.98
C ARG A 120 -4.61 -11.37 -5.10
N MET A 121 -4.95 -11.67 -6.34
CA MET A 121 -4.13 -11.36 -7.51
C MET A 121 -3.95 -9.85 -7.67
N GLN A 122 -5.01 -9.07 -7.53
CA GLN A 122 -4.94 -7.61 -7.61
C GLN A 122 -4.07 -7.03 -6.49
N ILE A 123 -4.28 -7.44 -5.23
CA ILE A 123 -3.48 -7.00 -4.09
C ILE A 123 -2.02 -7.42 -4.26
N SER A 124 -1.76 -8.62 -4.76
CA SER A 124 -0.41 -9.08 -5.07
C SER A 124 0.30 -8.15 -6.05
N ALA A 125 -0.38 -7.69 -7.09
CA ALA A 125 0.15 -6.74 -8.07
C ALA A 125 0.40 -5.36 -7.40
N GLU A 126 -0.56 -4.83 -6.66
CA GLU A 126 -0.46 -3.56 -5.93
C GLU A 126 0.71 -3.58 -4.91
N LEU A 127 0.92 -4.71 -4.24
CA LEU A 127 2.04 -4.93 -3.32
C LEU A 127 3.36 -5.28 -4.02
N GLY A 128 3.35 -5.52 -5.32
CA GLY A 128 4.53 -5.77 -6.16
C GLY A 128 5.06 -7.20 -6.11
N HIS A 129 4.21 -8.18 -5.84
CA HIS A 129 4.61 -9.59 -5.77
C HIS A 129 4.35 -10.35 -7.07
N GLY A 130 3.17 -10.29 -7.64
CA GLY A 130 2.80 -10.96 -8.90
C GLY A 130 2.47 -12.46 -8.74
N ARG A 131 2.28 -12.94 -7.51
CA ARG A 131 1.82 -14.30 -7.20
C ARG A 131 0.83 -14.26 -6.03
N GLU A 132 -0.23 -15.06 -6.11
CA GLU A 132 -1.29 -15.09 -5.10
C GLU A 132 -0.77 -15.59 -3.74
N GLU A 133 0.09 -16.60 -3.75
CA GLU A 133 0.54 -17.27 -2.52
C GLU A 133 1.19 -16.32 -1.53
N ILE A 134 1.86 -15.26 -2.03
CA ILE A 134 2.52 -14.28 -1.17
C ILE A 134 1.50 -13.44 -0.39
N THR A 135 0.28 -13.30 -0.91
CA THR A 135 -0.78 -12.57 -0.20
C THR A 135 -1.24 -13.29 1.07
N ALA A 136 -1.01 -14.61 1.19
CA ALA A 136 -1.34 -15.37 2.38
C ALA A 136 -0.65 -14.84 3.66
N VAL A 137 0.54 -14.22 3.51
CA VAL A 137 1.24 -13.56 4.63
C VAL A 137 0.43 -12.40 5.22
N TYR A 138 -0.36 -11.71 4.38
CA TYR A 138 -1.15 -10.54 4.77
C TYR A 138 -2.59 -10.88 5.09
N LEU A 139 -3.17 -11.84 4.39
CA LEU A 139 -4.60 -12.12 4.36
C LEU A 139 -4.99 -13.40 5.10
N GLY A 140 -4.02 -14.24 5.43
CA GLY A 140 -4.30 -15.62 5.92
C GLY A 140 -4.71 -16.56 4.77
N ARG A 141 -4.97 -17.81 5.12
CA ARG A 141 -5.40 -18.90 4.21
C ARG A 141 -6.80 -19.35 4.51
#